data_395a3d66c17201bf4e199254228f9abc
#
_entry.id   395a3d66c17201bf4e199254228f9abc
#
_cell.length_a   1.000
_cell.length_b   1.000
_cell.length_c   1.000
_cell.angle_alpha   90.00
_cell.angle_beta   90.00
_cell.angle_gamma   90.00
#
_symmetry.space_group_name_H-M   'P 1'
#
loop_
_entity.id
_entity.type
_entity.pdbx_description
1 polymer ?
#
loop_
_entity_poly.entity_id
_entity_poly.type
_entity_poly.pdbx_seq_one_letter_code
_entity_poly.pdbx_strand_id
1 'polypeptide(L)'
;MTVKRMLNTMAESGLIDYDGETVVTELTTKTSEGTVNVGIIGSIPCGNLALEEEAVEEIVQLPTALFGKGDLFLLHASGDSMTGAGIDDGDLVLIRKQEEARNGDIVVAFVDGEGNTLKRYKQYGNTVFLHPENPKYRDIPLLDCKIQGIAINVIKKL
;
A
#
# COMPACT_ATOMS: atom_id res chain seq x y z
N MET A 1 -26.67 30.12 14.60
CA MET A 1 -25.36 30.54 14.03
C MET A 1 -25.09 29.74 12.77
N THR A 2 -24.71 30.38 11.68
CA THR A 2 -24.30 29.66 10.47
C THR A 2 -22.91 29.06 10.66
N VAL A 3 -22.60 27.97 9.94
CA VAL A 3 -21.27 27.34 9.98
C VAL A 3 -20.17 28.34 9.62
N LYS A 4 -20.37 29.14 8.59
CA LYS A 4 -19.44 30.19 8.16
C LYS A 4 -19.13 31.19 9.27
N ARG A 5 -20.16 31.64 9.99
CA ARG A 5 -20.00 32.59 11.10
C ARG A 5 -19.25 31.98 12.27
N MET A 6 -19.51 30.71 12.56
CA MET A 6 -18.79 29.95 13.60
C MET A 6 -17.31 29.81 13.24
N LEU A 7 -17.00 29.47 11.99
CA LEU A 7 -15.62 29.33 11.49
C LEU A 7 -14.85 30.65 11.52
N ASN A 8 -15.48 31.77 11.16
CA ASN A 8 -14.87 33.11 11.30
C ASN A 8 -14.53 33.44 12.76
N THR A 9 -15.42 33.13 13.70
CA THR A 9 -15.19 33.32 15.11
C THR A 9 -14.01 32.50 15.62
N MET A 10 -13.89 31.26 15.18
CA MET A 10 -12.77 30.40 15.53
C MET A 10 -11.46 30.86 14.91
N ALA A 11 -11.47 31.37 13.69
CA ALA A 11 -10.30 31.96 13.04
C ALA A 11 -9.81 33.22 13.77
N GLU A 12 -10.73 34.11 14.19
CA GLU A 12 -10.42 35.30 14.99
C GLU A 12 -9.79 34.96 16.33
N SER A 13 -10.18 33.83 16.94
CA SER A 13 -9.60 33.34 18.18
C SER A 13 -8.26 32.63 18.04
N GLY A 14 -7.77 32.44 16.82
CA GLY A 14 -6.51 31.74 16.52
C GLY A 14 -6.58 30.22 16.56
N LEU A 15 -7.80 29.64 16.66
CA LEU A 15 -8.01 28.19 16.71
C LEU A 15 -7.95 27.54 15.33
N ILE A 16 -8.34 28.28 14.30
CA ILE A 16 -8.32 27.82 12.90
C ILE A 16 -7.82 28.94 12.00
N ASP A 17 -7.36 28.56 10.82
CA ASP A 17 -7.11 29.46 9.70
C ASP A 17 -8.22 29.25 8.67
N TYR A 18 -8.96 30.34 8.37
CA TYR A 18 -10.12 30.29 7.51
C TYR A 18 -10.17 31.48 6.56
N ASP A 19 -10.03 31.23 5.29
CA ASP A 19 -10.00 32.23 4.21
C ASP A 19 -11.38 32.52 3.55
N GLY A 20 -12.43 31.85 4.05
CA GLY A 20 -13.80 31.95 3.52
C GLY A 20 -14.18 30.77 2.62
N GLU A 21 -13.26 29.97 2.15
CA GLU A 21 -13.47 28.80 1.31
C GLU A 21 -12.96 27.51 1.94
N THR A 22 -11.82 27.56 2.62
CA THR A 22 -11.15 26.39 3.20
C THR A 22 -10.98 26.53 4.70
N VAL A 23 -11.26 25.49 5.44
CA VAL A 23 -11.00 25.42 6.89
C VAL A 23 -9.69 24.71 7.13
N VAL A 24 -8.75 25.42 7.78
CA VAL A 24 -7.47 24.85 8.22
C VAL A 24 -7.36 25.05 9.71
N THR A 25 -7.33 23.97 10.46
CA THR A 25 -7.03 23.95 11.90
C THR A 25 -5.64 23.36 12.12
N GLU A 26 -5.02 23.59 13.28
CA GLU A 26 -3.77 22.91 13.61
C GLU A 26 -3.92 21.38 13.51
N LEU A 27 -5.07 20.84 13.96
CA LEU A 27 -5.36 19.41 13.85
C LEU A 27 -5.55 18.97 12.40
N THR A 28 -6.30 19.76 11.61
CA THR A 28 -6.51 19.47 10.17
C THR A 28 -5.20 19.57 9.39
N THR A 29 -4.40 20.58 9.66
CA THR A 29 -3.07 20.76 9.04
C THR A 29 -2.15 19.59 9.40
N LYS A 30 -2.07 19.22 10.67
CA LYS A 30 -1.32 18.03 11.11
C LYS A 30 -1.84 16.75 10.47
N THR A 31 -3.15 16.60 10.33
CA THR A 31 -3.76 15.43 9.68
C THR A 31 -3.44 15.42 8.18
N SER A 32 -3.55 16.55 7.49
CA SER A 32 -3.25 16.64 6.05
C SER A 32 -1.76 16.49 5.74
N GLU A 33 -0.88 17.00 6.62
CA GLU A 33 0.56 16.82 6.48
C GLU A 33 1.04 15.44 6.95
N GLY A 34 0.31 14.85 7.89
CA GLY A 34 0.65 13.58 8.53
C GLY A 34 -0.03 12.35 7.96
N THR A 35 -0.75 12.47 6.84
CA THR A 35 -1.45 11.34 6.20
C THR A 35 -1.11 11.21 4.73
N VAL A 36 -1.27 10.01 4.20
CA VAL A 36 -1.18 9.69 2.77
C VAL A 36 -2.45 8.96 2.34
N ASN A 37 -2.98 9.31 1.17
CA ASN A 37 -4.09 8.61 0.57
C ASN A 37 -3.60 7.32 -0.07
N VAL A 38 -4.23 6.22 0.29
CA VAL A 38 -3.85 4.88 -0.16
C VAL A 38 -5.07 4.16 -0.69
N GLY A 39 -4.99 3.68 -1.93
CA GLY A 39 -6.04 2.87 -2.53
C GLY A 39 -5.97 1.43 -2.05
N ILE A 40 -7.12 0.84 -1.72
CA ILE A 40 -7.26 -0.60 -1.48
C ILE A 40 -7.62 -1.27 -2.79
N ILE A 41 -6.83 -2.25 -3.18
CA ILE A 41 -7.02 -3.01 -4.41
C ILE A 41 -7.44 -4.44 -4.03
N GLY A 42 -8.60 -4.88 -4.51
CA GLY A 42 -9.16 -6.19 -4.16
C GLY A 42 -8.55 -7.33 -4.95
N SER A 43 -8.38 -7.14 -6.23
CA SER A 43 -7.66 -8.06 -7.10
C SER A 43 -6.89 -7.27 -8.13
N ILE A 44 -5.67 -7.71 -8.41
CA ILE A 44 -4.87 -7.06 -9.44
C ILE A 44 -5.19 -7.73 -10.78
N PRO A 45 -5.74 -7.00 -11.75
CA PRO A 45 -5.93 -7.54 -13.10
C PRO A 45 -4.58 -7.96 -13.69
N CYS A 46 -4.60 -9.02 -14.49
CA CYS A 46 -3.41 -9.47 -15.18
C CYS A 46 -2.74 -8.34 -15.97
N GLY A 47 -1.47 -8.04 -15.69
CA GLY A 47 -0.59 -7.37 -16.62
C GLY A 47 -0.09 -5.97 -16.29
N ASN A 48 -0.75 -5.14 -15.56
CA ASN A 48 -0.21 -3.83 -15.22
C ASN A 48 -0.81 -3.31 -13.92
N LEU A 49 0.07 -3.00 -12.94
CA LEU A 49 -0.29 -2.09 -11.85
C LEU A 49 -0.27 -0.62 -12.32
N ALA A 50 -0.61 -0.34 -13.58
CA ALA A 50 -1.26 0.91 -13.80
C ALA A 50 -2.49 0.84 -12.89
N LEU A 51 -2.50 1.64 -11.84
CA LEU A 51 -3.67 1.89 -11.02
C LEU A 51 -4.73 2.46 -11.97
N GLU A 52 -5.38 1.57 -12.70
CA GLU A 52 -6.62 1.91 -13.33
C GLU A 52 -7.53 2.24 -12.17
N GLU A 53 -8.10 3.43 -12.17
CA GLU A 53 -9.01 3.89 -11.12
C GLU A 53 -10.11 2.85 -10.84
N GLU A 54 -10.41 2.02 -11.82
CA GLU A 54 -11.36 0.90 -11.75
C GLU A 54 -10.92 -0.27 -10.84
N ALA A 55 -9.62 -0.41 -10.54
CA ALA A 55 -9.12 -1.45 -9.63
C ALA A 55 -9.14 -1.04 -8.16
N VAL A 56 -9.34 0.25 -7.87
CA VAL A 56 -9.38 0.78 -6.50
C VAL A 56 -10.79 0.62 -5.95
N GLU A 57 -10.94 -0.21 -4.92
CA GLU A 57 -12.22 -0.44 -4.25
C GLU A 57 -12.55 0.70 -3.27
N GLU A 58 -11.56 1.19 -2.57
CA GLU A 58 -11.71 2.21 -1.53
C GLU A 58 -10.40 3.01 -1.39
N ILE A 59 -10.50 4.26 -0.98
CA ILE A 59 -9.36 5.09 -0.62
C ILE A 59 -9.39 5.33 0.88
N VAL A 60 -8.29 5.04 1.55
CA VAL A 60 -8.10 5.26 2.98
C VAL A 60 -6.94 6.21 3.23
N GLN A 61 -6.97 6.88 4.37
CA GLN A 61 -5.89 7.74 4.82
C GLN A 61 -5.06 7.03 5.88
N LEU A 62 -3.76 6.91 5.64
CA LEU A 62 -2.83 6.29 6.57
C LEU A 62 -1.89 7.33 7.17
N PRO A 63 -1.61 7.24 8.49
CA PRO A 63 -0.61 8.11 9.13
C PRO A 63 0.79 7.86 8.56
N THR A 64 1.43 8.90 8.06
CA THR A 64 2.80 8.81 7.52
C THR A 64 3.82 8.48 8.59
N ALA A 65 3.56 8.85 9.85
CA ALA A 65 4.41 8.52 10.98
C ALA A 65 4.54 7.01 11.24
N LEU A 66 3.50 6.22 10.90
CA LEU A 66 3.49 4.77 11.07
C LEU A 66 3.88 4.02 9.80
N PHE A 67 3.45 4.51 8.64
CA PHE A 67 3.52 3.78 7.37
C PHE A 67 4.46 4.39 6.35
N GLY A 68 4.99 5.57 6.61
CA GLY A 68 5.87 6.29 5.69
C GLY A 68 5.12 7.06 4.61
N LYS A 69 5.90 7.62 3.70
CA LYS A 69 5.44 8.42 2.55
C LYS A 69 5.78 7.70 1.26
N GLY A 70 5.17 8.14 0.19
CA GLY A 70 5.47 7.68 -1.16
C GLY A 70 4.23 7.22 -1.90
N ASP A 71 4.45 6.55 -3.01
CA ASP A 71 3.39 5.95 -3.81
C ASP A 71 3.03 4.58 -3.24
N LEU A 72 1.97 4.55 -2.45
CA LEU A 72 1.54 3.40 -1.67
C LEU A 72 0.18 2.90 -2.12
N PHE A 73 -0.03 1.59 -2.02
CA PHE A 73 -1.35 0.97 -2.14
C PHE A 73 -1.48 -0.21 -1.18
N LEU A 74 -2.71 -0.57 -0.87
CA LEU A 74 -3.06 -1.74 -0.06
C LEU A 74 -3.59 -2.85 -0.97
N LEU A 75 -3.14 -4.05 -0.72
CA LEU A 75 -3.55 -5.25 -1.46
C LEU A 75 -4.11 -6.28 -0.48
N HIS A 76 -5.26 -6.87 -0.82
CA HIS A 76 -5.74 -8.05 -0.13
C HIS A 76 -4.88 -9.26 -0.50
N ALA A 77 -4.25 -9.86 0.49
CA ALA A 77 -3.54 -11.12 0.31
C ALA A 77 -4.55 -12.25 0.07
N SER A 78 -4.23 -13.13 -0.85
CA SER A 78 -5.04 -14.29 -1.19
C SER A 78 -4.21 -15.57 -1.14
N GLY A 79 -4.78 -16.60 -0.57
CA GLY A 79 -4.13 -17.89 -0.44
C GLY A 79 -3.16 -17.99 0.73
N ASP A 80 -2.40 -19.08 0.77
CA ASP A 80 -1.54 -19.45 1.90
C ASP A 80 -0.04 -19.49 1.57
N SER A 81 0.36 -18.99 0.41
CA SER A 81 1.76 -19.09 -0.04
C SER A 81 2.75 -18.28 0.77
N MET A 82 2.30 -17.34 1.59
CA MET A 82 3.14 -16.44 2.40
C MET A 82 2.87 -16.55 3.90
N THR A 83 2.22 -17.60 4.35
CA THR A 83 1.89 -17.80 5.78
C THR A 83 3.11 -17.88 6.67
N GLY A 84 4.22 -18.43 6.21
CA GLY A 84 5.49 -18.46 6.94
C GLY A 84 6.13 -17.08 7.14
N ALA A 85 5.74 -16.08 6.37
CA ALA A 85 6.13 -14.69 6.55
C ALA A 85 5.12 -13.87 7.38
N GLY A 86 4.08 -14.53 7.91
CA GLY A 86 3.04 -13.87 8.69
C GLY A 86 1.98 -13.15 7.83
N ILE A 87 1.86 -13.49 6.56
CA ILE A 87 0.85 -12.96 5.66
C ILE A 87 -0.16 -14.06 5.37
N ASP A 88 -1.36 -13.91 5.92
CA ASP A 88 -2.45 -14.86 5.78
C ASP A 88 -3.50 -14.39 4.76
N ASP A 89 -4.32 -15.32 4.32
CA ASP A 89 -5.45 -15.01 3.44
C ASP A 89 -6.35 -13.93 4.04
N GLY A 90 -6.67 -12.91 3.25
CA GLY A 90 -7.50 -11.78 3.67
C GLY A 90 -6.76 -10.65 4.39
N ASP A 91 -5.47 -10.79 4.70
CA ASP A 91 -4.68 -9.70 5.26
C ASP A 91 -4.55 -8.53 4.26
N LEU A 92 -4.46 -7.32 4.79
CA LEU A 92 -4.10 -6.14 4.00
C LEU A 92 -2.59 -5.94 4.03
N VAL A 93 -1.98 -5.93 2.87
CA VAL A 93 -0.54 -5.71 2.71
C VAL A 93 -0.31 -4.33 2.12
N LEU A 94 0.45 -3.50 2.82
CA LEU A 94 0.84 -2.18 2.33
C LEU A 94 2.04 -2.33 1.41
N ILE A 95 1.89 -1.86 0.19
CA ILE A 95 2.88 -1.96 -0.88
C ILE A 95 3.37 -0.57 -1.26
N ARG A 96 4.68 -0.42 -1.33
CA ARG A 96 5.32 0.75 -1.95
C ARG A 96 5.65 0.41 -3.40
N LYS A 97 5.14 1.18 -4.34
CA LYS A 97 5.42 1.02 -5.76
C LYS A 97 6.89 1.26 -6.03
N GLN A 98 7.55 0.26 -6.59
CA GLN A 98 8.91 0.36 -7.14
C GLN A 98 9.20 -0.86 -7.98
N GLU A 99 10.10 -0.72 -8.94
CA GLU A 99 10.49 -1.80 -9.86
C GLU A 99 11.71 -2.58 -9.38
N GLU A 100 12.46 -2.05 -8.43
CA GLU A 100 13.66 -2.66 -7.89
C GLU A 100 13.39 -3.29 -6.52
N ALA A 101 14.00 -4.43 -6.27
CA ALA A 101 13.95 -5.12 -4.99
C ALA A 101 15.34 -5.58 -4.56
N ARG A 102 15.48 -5.81 -3.26
CA ARG A 102 16.68 -6.35 -2.64
C ARG A 102 16.42 -7.78 -2.18
N ASN A 103 17.50 -8.55 -2.09
CA ASN A 103 17.41 -9.90 -1.54
C ASN A 103 16.76 -9.90 -0.16
N GLY A 104 15.70 -10.68 0.00
CA GLY A 104 14.92 -10.78 1.22
C GLY A 104 13.65 -9.92 1.27
N ASP A 105 13.46 -9.00 0.36
CA ASP A 105 12.22 -8.21 0.27
C ASP A 105 11.02 -9.10 -0.10
N ILE A 106 9.85 -8.77 0.45
CA ILE A 106 8.59 -9.33 -0.02
C ILE A 106 8.05 -8.42 -1.10
N VAL A 107 7.84 -8.98 -2.28
CA VAL A 107 7.49 -8.22 -3.48
C VAL A 107 6.12 -8.62 -4.03
N VAL A 108 5.47 -7.68 -4.69
CA VAL A 108 4.41 -7.97 -5.65
C VAL A 108 5.06 -8.06 -7.01
N ALA A 109 4.93 -9.22 -7.63
CA ALA A 109 5.45 -9.46 -8.97
C ALA A 109 4.35 -10.02 -9.87
N PHE A 110 4.41 -9.65 -11.14
CA PHE A 110 3.59 -10.27 -12.16
C PHE A 110 4.31 -11.50 -12.71
N VAL A 111 3.64 -12.63 -12.65
CA VAL A 111 4.14 -13.90 -13.19
C VAL A 111 3.23 -14.32 -14.34
N ASP A 112 3.83 -14.58 -15.49
CA ASP A 112 3.08 -14.99 -16.67
C ASP A 112 2.32 -16.30 -16.40
N GLY A 113 1.03 -16.31 -16.66
CA GLY A 113 0.13 -17.42 -16.37
C GLY A 113 -0.43 -17.51 -14.94
N GLU A 114 0.14 -16.82 -13.96
CA GLU A 114 -0.34 -16.79 -12.59
C GLU A 114 -0.93 -15.43 -12.17
N GLY A 115 -0.55 -14.36 -12.89
CA GLY A 115 -0.93 -12.99 -12.53
C GLY A 115 -0.05 -12.38 -11.45
N ASN A 116 -0.59 -11.44 -10.69
CA ASN A 116 0.13 -10.80 -9.61
C ASN A 116 0.19 -11.66 -8.35
N THR A 117 1.37 -11.79 -7.78
CA THR A 117 1.61 -12.63 -6.62
C THR A 117 2.55 -11.95 -5.62
N LEU A 118 2.32 -12.24 -4.33
CA LEU A 118 3.24 -11.87 -3.25
C LEU A 118 4.20 -13.02 -3.01
N LYS A 119 5.50 -12.73 -3.07
CA LYS A 119 6.56 -13.71 -2.80
C LYS A 119 7.78 -12.99 -2.22
N ARG A 120 8.67 -13.77 -1.60
CA ARG A 120 9.96 -13.25 -1.19
C ARG A 120 10.93 -13.24 -2.35
N TYR A 121 11.55 -12.10 -2.58
CA TYR A 121 12.62 -11.94 -3.58
C TYR A 121 13.90 -12.57 -3.04
N LYS A 122 14.41 -13.55 -3.74
CA LYS A 122 15.69 -14.20 -3.43
C LYS A 122 16.62 -14.15 -4.62
N GLN A 123 17.82 -13.70 -4.38
CA GLN A 123 18.88 -13.62 -5.39
C GLN A 123 20.06 -14.48 -4.98
N TYR A 124 20.45 -15.36 -5.87
CA TYR A 124 21.64 -16.20 -5.76
C TYR A 124 22.54 -15.96 -6.98
N GLY A 125 23.64 -15.22 -6.77
CA GLY A 125 24.49 -14.78 -7.89
C GLY A 125 23.68 -13.89 -8.86
N ASN A 126 23.62 -14.32 -10.12
CA ASN A 126 22.87 -13.63 -11.17
C ASN A 126 21.43 -14.17 -11.36
N THR A 127 21.01 -15.12 -10.56
CA THR A 127 19.69 -15.73 -10.67
C THR A 127 18.78 -15.23 -9.59
N VAL A 128 17.57 -14.82 -9.97
CA VAL A 128 16.53 -14.35 -9.05
C VAL A 128 15.38 -15.34 -9.04
N PHE A 129 14.88 -15.60 -7.86
CA PHE A 129 13.72 -16.44 -7.61
C PHE A 129 12.67 -15.68 -6.78
N LEU A 130 11.43 -15.96 -7.05
CA LEU A 130 10.31 -15.64 -6.17
C LEU A 130 10.05 -16.84 -5.26
N HIS A 131 10.31 -16.66 -3.98
CA HIS A 131 10.23 -17.71 -2.99
C HIS A 131 8.93 -17.60 -2.18
N PRO A 132 8.04 -18.61 -2.22
CA PRO A 132 6.92 -18.69 -1.32
C PRO A 132 7.40 -19.04 0.10
N GLU A 133 6.79 -18.43 1.09
CA GLU A 133 7.02 -18.73 2.51
C GLU A 133 6.05 -19.81 3.00
N ASN A 134 5.96 -20.89 2.25
CA ASN A 134 5.17 -22.07 2.56
C ASN A 134 5.74 -23.29 1.83
N PRO A 135 6.10 -24.37 2.54
CA PRO A 135 6.71 -25.57 1.94
C PRO A 135 5.88 -26.30 0.90
N LYS A 136 4.57 -26.00 0.84
CA LYS A 136 3.68 -26.59 -0.19
C LYS A 136 3.99 -26.10 -1.61
N TYR A 137 4.66 -24.95 -1.73
CA TYR A 137 4.92 -24.26 -2.99
C TYR A 137 6.39 -24.28 -3.33
N ARG A 138 6.70 -24.15 -4.61
CA ARG A 138 8.08 -24.12 -5.12
C ARG A 138 8.49 -22.72 -5.52
N ASP A 139 9.80 -22.50 -5.54
CA ASP A 139 10.39 -21.27 -6.06
C ASP A 139 10.04 -21.09 -7.54
N ILE A 140 9.77 -19.85 -7.91
CA ILE A 140 9.47 -19.44 -9.29
C ILE A 140 10.68 -18.66 -9.81
N PRO A 141 11.39 -19.14 -10.83
CA PRO A 141 12.50 -18.39 -11.41
C PRO A 141 11.97 -17.10 -12.06
N LEU A 142 12.66 -16.00 -11.78
CA LEU A 142 12.33 -14.70 -12.33
C LEU A 142 13.01 -14.53 -13.68
N LEU A 143 12.43 -15.07 -14.74
CA LEU A 143 12.98 -14.95 -16.09
C LEU A 143 12.46 -13.71 -16.83
N ASP A 144 11.16 -13.42 -16.68
CA ASP A 144 10.48 -12.31 -17.36
C ASP A 144 9.43 -11.62 -16.45
N CYS A 145 9.62 -11.67 -15.14
CA CYS A 145 8.66 -11.09 -14.21
C CYS A 145 8.99 -9.63 -13.92
N LYS A 146 7.92 -8.84 -13.85
CA LYS A 146 8.00 -7.43 -13.46
C LYS A 146 7.69 -7.27 -11.99
N ILE A 147 8.64 -6.75 -11.23
CA ILE A 147 8.38 -6.31 -9.86
C ILE A 147 7.55 -5.03 -9.92
N GLN A 148 6.50 -5.00 -9.14
CA GLN A 148 5.56 -3.88 -9.14
C GLN A 148 5.62 -3.08 -7.84
N GLY A 149 6.10 -3.70 -6.77
CA GLY A 149 6.25 -3.04 -5.50
C GLY A 149 6.81 -3.95 -4.43
N ILE A 150 7.10 -3.33 -3.28
CA ILE A 150 7.64 -3.98 -2.09
C ILE A 150 6.63 -3.88 -0.97
N ALA A 151 6.36 -5.01 -0.29
CA ALA A 151 5.55 -5.04 0.91
C ALA A 151 6.33 -4.42 2.08
N ILE A 152 5.75 -3.41 2.71
CA ILE A 152 6.36 -2.69 3.83
C ILE A 152 5.65 -2.91 5.16
N ASN A 153 4.37 -3.25 5.13
CA ASN A 153 3.56 -3.52 6.33
C ASN A 153 2.47 -4.55 6.03
N VAL A 154 2.03 -5.22 7.06
CA VAL A 154 0.84 -6.09 7.03
C VAL A 154 -0.14 -5.62 8.09
N ILE A 155 -1.40 -5.48 7.71
CA ILE A 155 -2.49 -5.11 8.62
C ILE A 155 -3.38 -6.34 8.78
N LYS A 156 -3.47 -6.82 10.00
CA LYS A 156 -4.25 -8.00 10.39
C LYS A 156 -5.42 -7.62 11.27
N LYS A 157 -6.54 -8.30 11.10
CA LYS A 157 -7.59 -8.34 12.11
C LYS A 157 -7.35 -9.55 13.02
N LEU A 158 -7.37 -9.31 14.29
CA LEU A 158 -7.28 -10.36 15.30
C LEU A 158 -8.65 -10.97 15.61
#